data_39461d81941c0f6e5428e64e82d1ac18
#
_entry.id   39461d81941c0f6e5428e64e82d1ac18
#
_cell.length_a   1.000
_cell.length_b   1.000
_cell.length_c   1.000
_cell.angle_alpha   90.00
_cell.angle_beta   90.00
_cell.angle_gamma   90.00
#
_symmetry.space_group_name_H-M   'P 1'
#
loop_
_entity.id
_entity.type
_entity.pdbx_description
1 polymer ?
#
loop_
_entity_poly.entity_id
_entity_poly.type
_entity_poly.pdbx_seq_one_letter_code
_entity_poly.pdbx_strand_id
1 'polypeptide(L)'
;TRVRSSAASDVYKRQLLGLFGLIGFYSTTLPDFYLVSKGSELSVNSFFTISSKPCESKVTVAVSGGSSGASRYTKNMLMLFGAVPVKEVESKTMERPMLYPCGQPFGIKLLTEGVMVVDLQKVDSSSPAKDCGIREGDVIVSIDGEKVKSNADVAKIIRSSNGEACSVRIKRGSNDLTFKLCPRLENGSYKAGMWVRDSSAGIGTLTFYDPENGTFGGLGHPVCDADTKEPLPLSAGTVGEINLTGFNKSRSGCPGQLLGEFANSASTGDILKNCESGVFGTCLLYTS
;
A
#
# COMPACT_ATOMS: atom_id res chain seq x y z
N THR A 1 -50.35 13.37 38.24
CA THR A 1 -50.44 13.01 36.80
C THR A 1 -49.36 13.64 35.92
N ARG A 2 -48.72 14.76 36.30
CA ARG A 2 -47.65 15.40 35.53
C ARG A 2 -46.30 14.68 35.54
N VAL A 3 -45.97 13.91 36.59
CA VAL A 3 -44.66 13.21 36.70
C VAL A 3 -44.51 12.04 35.71
N ARG A 4 -45.59 11.34 35.39
CA ARG A 4 -45.59 10.22 34.44
C ARG A 4 -45.34 10.67 32.98
N SER A 5 -45.76 11.89 32.61
CA SER A 5 -45.53 12.47 31.28
C SER A 5 -44.07 12.85 31.01
N SER A 6 -43.36 13.34 32.04
CA SER A 6 -41.94 13.69 31.95
C SER A 6 -41.04 12.47 31.74
N ALA A 7 -41.27 11.38 32.50
CA ALA A 7 -40.48 10.15 32.39
C ALA A 7 -40.61 9.49 31.00
N ALA A 8 -41.80 9.49 30.41
CA ALA A 8 -42.03 8.97 29.07
C ALA A 8 -41.28 9.82 28.01
N SER A 9 -41.35 11.15 28.14
CA SER A 9 -40.61 12.06 27.27
C SER A 9 -39.07 11.85 27.30
N ASP A 10 -38.54 11.58 28.49
CA ASP A 10 -37.08 11.37 28.64
C ASP A 10 -36.63 9.99 28.10
N VAL A 11 -37.49 8.97 28.14
CA VAL A 11 -37.24 7.68 27.48
C VAL A 11 -37.14 7.85 25.96
N TYR A 12 -38.08 8.57 25.33
CA TYR A 12 -38.03 8.82 23.87
C TYR A 12 -36.82 9.65 23.47
N LYS A 13 -36.41 10.65 24.24
CA LYS A 13 -35.19 11.44 23.97
C LYS A 13 -33.94 10.56 23.98
N ARG A 14 -33.81 9.66 24.96
CA ARG A 14 -32.68 8.71 25.03
C ARG A 14 -32.67 7.73 23.87
N GLN A 15 -33.82 7.25 23.45
CA GLN A 15 -33.95 6.36 22.28
C GLN A 15 -33.53 7.09 20.97
N LEU A 16 -33.99 8.33 20.79
CA LEU A 16 -33.57 9.15 19.67
C LEU A 16 -32.06 9.42 19.65
N LEU A 17 -31.47 9.77 20.79
CA LEU A 17 -30.03 9.96 20.91
C LEU A 17 -29.26 8.67 20.59
N GLY A 18 -29.73 7.52 21.05
CA GLY A 18 -29.16 6.22 20.71
C GLY A 18 -29.22 5.92 19.20
N LEU A 19 -30.37 6.22 18.57
CA LEU A 19 -30.53 6.05 17.12
C LEU A 19 -29.60 6.97 16.32
N PHE A 20 -29.49 8.25 16.69
CA PHE A 20 -28.55 9.17 16.05
C PHE A 20 -27.09 8.75 16.24
N GLY A 21 -26.73 8.24 17.41
CA GLY A 21 -25.42 7.67 17.68
C GLY A 21 -25.11 6.48 16.76
N LEU A 22 -26.07 5.58 16.57
CA LEU A 22 -25.96 4.43 15.64
C LEU A 22 -25.81 4.87 14.18
N ILE A 23 -26.61 5.85 13.73
CA ILE A 23 -26.51 6.38 12.37
C ILE A 23 -25.12 7.00 12.18
N GLY A 24 -24.65 7.82 13.11
CA GLY A 24 -23.32 8.44 13.06
C GLY A 24 -22.20 7.39 13.01
N PHE A 25 -22.27 6.37 13.86
CA PHE A 25 -21.31 5.27 13.89
C PHE A 25 -21.24 4.53 12.54
N TYR A 26 -22.37 4.09 12.00
CA TYR A 26 -22.39 3.39 10.73
C TYR A 26 -22.06 4.28 9.53
N SER A 27 -22.45 5.55 9.55
CA SER A 27 -22.09 6.51 8.50
C SER A 27 -20.58 6.71 8.38
N THR A 28 -19.83 6.65 9.48
CA THR A 28 -18.37 6.82 9.50
C THR A 28 -17.61 5.51 9.32
N THR A 29 -18.16 4.39 9.75
CA THR A 29 -17.46 3.09 9.76
C THR A 29 -17.67 2.30 8.46
N LEU A 30 -18.82 2.46 7.79
CA LEU A 30 -19.09 1.72 6.56
C LEU A 30 -18.35 2.32 5.36
N PRO A 31 -17.82 1.46 4.45
CA PRO A 31 -17.17 1.91 3.21
C PRO A 31 -18.12 2.72 2.33
N ASP A 32 -17.53 3.60 1.51
CA ASP A 32 -18.28 4.38 0.50
C ASP A 32 -18.54 3.60 -0.79
N PHE A 33 -17.79 2.51 -1.00
CA PHE A 33 -17.81 1.72 -2.21
C PHE A 33 -17.89 0.22 -1.93
N TYR A 34 -18.71 -0.49 -2.71
CA TYR A 34 -18.90 -1.94 -2.62
C TYR A 34 -18.76 -2.62 -3.98
N LEU A 35 -18.11 -3.78 -4.00
CA LEU A 35 -18.14 -4.71 -5.14
C LEU A 35 -19.24 -5.74 -4.90
N VAL A 36 -20.15 -5.89 -5.87
CA VAL A 36 -21.30 -6.79 -5.78
C VAL A 36 -21.20 -7.81 -6.91
N SER A 37 -21.30 -9.10 -6.55
CA SER A 37 -21.32 -10.15 -7.58
C SER A 37 -22.55 -10.04 -8.46
N LYS A 38 -22.41 -10.31 -9.74
CA LYS A 38 -23.53 -10.36 -10.69
C LYS A 38 -24.60 -11.33 -10.20
N GLY A 39 -25.82 -10.86 -10.09
CA GLY A 39 -26.96 -11.64 -9.59
C GLY A 39 -27.10 -11.70 -8.05
N SER A 40 -26.23 -11.02 -7.31
CA SER A 40 -26.35 -10.86 -5.85
C SER A 40 -26.81 -9.45 -5.51
N GLU A 41 -27.50 -9.31 -4.39
CA GLU A 41 -27.81 -8.01 -3.80
C GLU A 41 -26.68 -7.53 -2.91
N LEU A 42 -26.57 -6.19 -2.74
CA LEU A 42 -25.61 -5.60 -1.82
C LEU A 42 -25.99 -5.97 -0.39
N SER A 43 -25.17 -6.79 0.24
CA SER A 43 -25.32 -7.23 1.63
C SER A 43 -24.17 -6.66 2.47
N VAL A 44 -24.52 -6.07 3.61
CA VAL A 44 -23.56 -5.52 4.56
C VAL A 44 -23.53 -6.39 5.81
N ASN A 45 -22.38 -7.00 6.09
CA ASN A 45 -22.20 -7.76 7.32
C ASN A 45 -21.97 -6.79 8.49
N SER A 46 -22.96 -6.70 9.38
CA SER A 46 -22.93 -5.81 10.54
C SER A 46 -23.73 -6.40 11.70
N PHE A 47 -23.50 -5.87 12.92
CA PHE A 47 -24.20 -6.34 14.12
C PHE A 47 -25.73 -6.11 14.03
N PHE A 48 -26.14 -4.97 13.47
CA PHE A 48 -27.54 -4.69 13.18
C PHE A 48 -27.86 -4.92 11.70
N THR A 49 -29.10 -5.25 11.38
CA THR A 49 -29.52 -5.48 10.00
C THR A 49 -29.43 -4.19 9.17
N ILE A 50 -28.54 -4.19 8.18
CA ILE A 50 -28.43 -3.15 7.19
C ILE A 50 -28.85 -3.72 5.84
N SER A 51 -29.85 -3.12 5.23
CA SER A 51 -30.33 -3.43 3.88
C SER A 51 -29.93 -2.32 2.90
N SER A 52 -29.84 -2.65 1.63
CA SER A 52 -29.59 -1.68 0.57
C SER A 52 -30.86 -1.43 -0.24
N LYS A 53 -31.10 -0.18 -0.63
CA LYS A 53 -32.11 0.20 -1.60
C LYS A 53 -31.42 0.93 -2.76
N PRO A 54 -31.60 0.51 -4.02
CA PRO A 54 -31.03 1.24 -5.15
C PRO A 54 -31.65 2.64 -5.23
N CYS A 55 -30.80 3.65 -5.40
CA CYS A 55 -31.24 4.99 -5.78
C CYS A 55 -31.42 5.01 -7.31
N GLU A 56 -32.50 5.62 -7.81
CA GLU A 56 -32.86 5.63 -9.23
C GLU A 56 -31.85 6.34 -10.17
N SER A 57 -30.74 6.85 -9.66
CA SER A 57 -29.72 7.55 -10.43
C SER A 57 -28.63 6.61 -10.92
N LYS A 58 -28.76 6.16 -12.18
CA LYS A 58 -27.65 5.51 -12.91
C LYS A 58 -26.65 6.58 -13.35
N VAL A 59 -25.57 6.77 -12.62
CA VAL A 59 -24.51 7.68 -13.04
C VAL A 59 -23.56 6.92 -13.96
N THR A 60 -23.56 7.28 -15.24
CA THR A 60 -22.58 6.81 -16.22
C THR A 60 -21.43 7.80 -16.22
N VAL A 61 -20.32 7.48 -15.54
CA VAL A 61 -19.09 8.28 -15.64
C VAL A 61 -18.31 7.82 -16.86
N ALA A 62 -18.24 8.67 -17.87
CA ALA A 62 -17.36 8.48 -19.02
C ALA A 62 -15.91 8.77 -18.56
N VAL A 63 -15.08 7.74 -18.41
CA VAL A 63 -13.65 7.91 -18.24
C VAL A 63 -13.02 8.20 -19.58
N SER A 64 -12.55 9.42 -19.79
CA SER A 64 -11.77 9.83 -20.96
C SER A 64 -10.40 9.15 -20.90
N GLY A 65 -10.17 8.11 -21.68
CA GLY A 65 -8.87 7.47 -21.81
C GLY A 65 -8.98 5.98 -22.09
N GLY A 66 -9.10 5.60 -23.35
CA GLY A 66 -8.67 4.34 -23.99
C GLY A 66 -9.05 3.03 -23.32
N SER A 67 -10.14 2.53 -23.66
CA SER A 67 -10.71 1.19 -23.92
C SER A 67 -12.16 1.11 -23.46
N SER A 68 -13.00 0.58 -24.32
CA SER A 68 -14.47 0.55 -24.24
C SER A 68 -14.98 -0.36 -23.11
N GLY A 69 -15.21 0.23 -21.95
CA GLY A 69 -15.90 -0.39 -20.83
C GLY A 69 -16.54 0.71 -19.96
N ALA A 70 -17.77 1.14 -20.29
CA ALA A 70 -18.51 2.04 -19.41
C ALA A 70 -18.73 1.34 -18.06
N SER A 71 -17.95 1.70 -17.07
CA SER A 71 -18.08 1.18 -15.70
C SER A 71 -19.37 1.74 -15.11
N ARG A 72 -20.41 0.91 -15.02
CA ARG A 72 -21.69 1.30 -14.43
C ARG A 72 -21.60 1.21 -12.93
N TYR A 73 -21.64 2.34 -12.27
CA TYR A 73 -21.81 2.43 -10.82
C TYR A 73 -23.31 2.60 -10.52
N THR A 74 -23.79 1.92 -9.50
CA THR A 74 -25.14 2.06 -8.98
C THR A 74 -25.04 2.70 -7.59
N LYS A 75 -25.79 3.77 -7.38
CA LYS A 75 -25.93 4.39 -6.07
C LYS A 75 -26.97 3.63 -5.26
N ASN A 76 -26.64 3.31 -4.03
CA ASN A 76 -27.49 2.60 -3.10
C ASN A 76 -27.56 3.37 -1.79
N MET A 77 -28.76 3.43 -1.20
CA MET A 77 -28.96 3.93 0.14
C MET A 77 -28.92 2.75 1.13
N LEU A 78 -27.99 2.78 2.06
CA LEU A 78 -27.96 1.82 3.17
C LEU A 78 -29.00 2.22 4.21
N MET A 79 -29.83 1.26 4.59
CA MET A 79 -30.96 1.44 5.49
C MET A 79 -30.77 0.59 6.75
N LEU A 80 -30.76 1.19 7.92
CA LEU A 80 -30.79 0.47 9.20
C LEU A 80 -32.19 -0.04 9.48
N PHE A 81 -32.32 -1.32 9.82
CA PHE A 81 -33.60 -2.02 10.01
C PHE A 81 -34.55 -1.91 8.81
N GLY A 82 -34.04 -1.68 7.61
CA GLY A 82 -34.83 -1.52 6.39
C GLY A 82 -35.62 -0.21 6.26
N ALA A 83 -35.55 0.68 7.26
CA ALA A 83 -36.39 1.88 7.36
C ALA A 83 -35.62 3.19 7.51
N VAL A 84 -34.52 3.19 8.25
CA VAL A 84 -33.77 4.43 8.58
C VAL A 84 -32.58 4.60 7.65
N PRO A 85 -32.52 5.67 6.82
CA PRO A 85 -31.38 5.91 5.93
C PRO A 85 -30.12 6.23 6.76
N VAL A 86 -28.99 5.60 6.41
CA VAL A 86 -27.72 5.74 7.09
C VAL A 86 -26.69 6.44 6.22
N LYS A 87 -26.48 5.91 5.00
CA LYS A 87 -25.42 6.37 4.11
C LYS A 87 -25.73 6.04 2.66
N GLU A 88 -25.45 6.97 1.74
CA GLU A 88 -25.40 6.70 0.31
C GLU A 88 -24.04 6.10 -0.03
N VAL A 89 -24.02 4.98 -0.74
CA VAL A 89 -22.80 4.29 -1.15
C VAL A 89 -22.85 3.95 -2.63
N GLU A 90 -21.71 3.83 -3.25
CA GLU A 90 -21.59 3.38 -4.64
C GLU A 90 -21.33 1.87 -4.68
N SER A 91 -21.92 1.19 -5.63
CA SER A 91 -21.62 -0.21 -5.90
C SER A 91 -21.31 -0.44 -7.37
N LYS A 92 -20.40 -1.35 -7.63
CA LYS A 92 -20.06 -1.85 -8.96
C LYS A 92 -20.36 -3.34 -9.02
N THR A 93 -21.19 -3.73 -9.98
CA THR A 93 -21.41 -5.14 -10.26
C THR A 93 -20.24 -5.71 -11.05
N MET A 94 -19.69 -6.83 -10.60
CA MET A 94 -18.64 -7.57 -11.28
C MET A 94 -18.96 -9.06 -11.33
N GLU A 95 -18.43 -9.74 -12.31
CA GLU A 95 -18.42 -11.19 -12.34
C GLU A 95 -17.37 -11.70 -11.35
N ARG A 96 -17.62 -12.82 -10.71
CA ARG A 96 -16.61 -13.43 -9.83
C ARG A 96 -15.51 -13.98 -10.69
N PRO A 97 -14.25 -13.53 -10.52
CA PRO A 97 -13.14 -14.10 -11.26
C PRO A 97 -12.95 -15.57 -10.84
N MET A 98 -12.61 -16.41 -11.80
CA MET A 98 -12.18 -17.78 -11.52
C MET A 98 -10.68 -17.74 -11.28
N LEU A 99 -10.26 -17.97 -10.04
CA LEU A 99 -8.86 -17.91 -9.63
C LEU A 99 -8.34 -19.31 -9.34
N TYR A 100 -7.10 -19.57 -9.75
CA TYR A 100 -6.37 -20.76 -9.30
C TYR A 100 -5.71 -20.45 -7.95
N PRO A 101 -6.03 -21.20 -6.88
CA PRO A 101 -5.31 -21.09 -5.63
C PRO A 101 -3.89 -21.65 -5.83
N CYS A 102 -2.91 -20.93 -5.33
CA CYS A 102 -1.50 -21.27 -5.44
C CYS A 102 -0.89 -21.46 -4.04
N GLY A 103 0.38 -21.82 -3.98
CA GLY A 103 1.14 -22.01 -2.75
C GLY A 103 2.64 -22.11 -3.05
N GLN A 104 3.02 -21.93 -4.33
CA GLN A 104 4.42 -22.02 -4.71
C GLN A 104 5.21 -20.80 -4.22
N PRO A 105 6.45 -21.05 -3.76
CA PRO A 105 7.39 -19.96 -3.51
C PRO A 105 7.84 -19.32 -4.82
N PHE A 106 8.05 -18.01 -4.81
CA PHE A 106 8.57 -17.25 -5.94
C PHE A 106 9.51 -16.15 -5.46
N GLY A 107 10.47 -15.79 -6.30
CA GLY A 107 11.39 -14.69 -6.06
C GLY A 107 10.76 -13.36 -6.40
N ILE A 108 10.99 -12.37 -5.54
CA ILE A 108 10.54 -10.99 -5.68
C ILE A 108 11.75 -10.09 -5.73
N LYS A 109 11.81 -9.20 -6.71
CA LYS A 109 12.80 -8.14 -6.78
C LYS A 109 12.08 -6.82 -7.02
N LEU A 110 12.24 -5.87 -6.09
CA LEU A 110 11.64 -4.55 -6.15
C LEU A 110 12.72 -3.49 -6.34
N LEU A 111 12.43 -2.49 -7.16
CA LEU A 111 13.17 -1.24 -7.29
C LEU A 111 12.30 -0.14 -6.68
N THR A 112 12.88 0.70 -5.85
CA THR A 112 12.17 1.79 -5.18
C THR A 112 12.04 3.02 -6.08
N GLU A 113 10.97 3.80 -5.87
CA GLU A 113 10.86 5.14 -6.45
C GLU A 113 11.74 6.11 -5.68
N GLY A 114 12.95 6.35 -6.17
CA GLY A 114 14.00 7.06 -5.44
C GLY A 114 14.84 6.12 -4.56
N VAL A 115 15.57 6.67 -3.61
CA VAL A 115 16.52 5.93 -2.80
C VAL A 115 16.19 6.10 -1.32
N MET A 116 15.85 5.00 -0.65
CA MET A 116 15.41 5.03 0.76
C MET A 116 16.59 5.15 1.71
N VAL A 117 16.48 6.02 2.69
CA VAL A 117 17.43 6.14 3.80
C VAL A 117 17.11 5.05 4.83
N VAL A 118 18.06 4.14 5.04
CA VAL A 118 17.85 2.98 5.95
C VAL A 118 18.60 3.12 7.27
N ASP A 119 19.65 3.94 7.32
CA ASP A 119 20.40 4.21 8.55
C ASP A 119 21.14 5.56 8.46
N LEU A 120 21.41 6.17 9.60
CA LEU A 120 22.12 7.45 9.72
C LEU A 120 23.37 7.29 10.59
N GLN A 121 24.53 7.59 10.02
CA GLN A 121 25.82 7.41 10.64
C GLN A 121 26.55 8.74 10.84
N LYS A 122 27.51 8.71 11.75
CA LYS A 122 28.47 9.81 11.91
C LYS A 122 29.51 9.77 10.79
N VAL A 123 29.87 10.95 10.31
CA VAL A 123 31.02 11.19 9.46
C VAL A 123 31.96 12.08 10.27
N ASP A 124 33.08 11.54 10.72
CA ASP A 124 33.96 12.16 11.70
C ASP A 124 33.20 12.49 13.02
N SER A 125 33.00 13.75 13.35
CA SER A 125 32.33 14.22 14.58
C SER A 125 30.86 14.63 14.39
N SER A 126 30.35 14.68 13.17
CA SER A 126 28.98 15.13 12.83
C SER A 126 28.17 14.07 12.13
N SER A 127 26.86 14.29 12.01
CA SER A 127 25.96 13.44 11.22
C SER A 127 25.23 14.29 10.16
N PRO A 128 25.87 14.61 9.03
CA PRO A 128 25.37 15.63 8.11
C PRO A 128 23.92 15.46 7.69
N ALA A 129 23.52 14.24 7.34
CA ALA A 129 22.13 13.94 6.96
C ALA A 129 21.18 14.13 8.15
N LYS A 130 21.53 13.62 9.33
CA LYS A 130 20.73 13.75 10.55
C LYS A 130 20.63 15.21 11.00
N ASP A 131 21.76 15.92 10.97
CA ASP A 131 21.86 17.29 11.45
C ASP A 131 21.02 18.26 10.59
N CYS A 132 20.85 17.97 9.29
CA CYS A 132 19.96 18.74 8.41
C CYS A 132 18.49 18.33 8.51
N GLY A 133 18.13 17.24 9.22
CA GLY A 133 16.76 16.82 9.45
C GLY A 133 16.27 15.62 8.60
N ILE A 134 17.14 14.99 7.83
CA ILE A 134 16.86 13.71 7.15
C ILE A 134 16.72 12.61 8.20
N ARG A 135 15.83 11.65 7.98
CA ARG A 135 15.51 10.54 8.89
C ARG A 135 15.50 9.21 8.15
N GLU A 136 15.62 8.13 8.90
CA GLU A 136 15.34 6.78 8.41
C GLU A 136 13.90 6.69 7.90
N GLY A 137 13.70 5.97 6.79
CA GLY A 137 12.43 5.88 6.08
C GLY A 137 12.18 7.01 5.06
N ASP A 138 13.00 8.07 5.02
CA ASP A 138 12.91 9.09 3.98
C ASP A 138 13.33 8.51 2.63
N VAL A 139 12.61 8.89 1.57
CA VAL A 139 12.93 8.50 0.20
C VAL A 139 13.51 9.70 -0.56
N ILE A 140 14.81 9.64 -0.88
CA ILE A 140 15.48 10.68 -1.65
C ILE A 140 15.03 10.60 -3.11
N VAL A 141 14.46 11.68 -3.62
CA VAL A 141 13.92 11.76 -4.99
C VAL A 141 14.89 12.51 -5.91
N SER A 142 15.53 13.56 -5.41
CA SER A 142 16.51 14.33 -6.18
C SER A 142 17.50 15.04 -5.25
N ILE A 143 18.71 15.30 -5.80
CA ILE A 143 19.75 16.10 -5.17
C ILE A 143 20.17 17.17 -6.18
N ASP A 144 20.15 18.44 -5.76
CA ASP A 144 20.44 19.61 -6.61
C ASP A 144 19.63 19.65 -7.92
N GLY A 145 18.36 19.16 -7.87
CA GLY A 145 17.47 19.06 -9.00
C GLY A 145 17.69 17.83 -9.91
N GLU A 146 18.78 17.10 -9.74
CA GLU A 146 19.06 15.85 -10.45
C GLU A 146 18.30 14.69 -9.78
N LYS A 147 17.50 13.94 -10.55
CA LYS A 147 16.77 12.77 -10.05
C LYS A 147 17.76 11.65 -9.71
N VAL A 148 17.58 11.04 -8.54
CA VAL A 148 18.34 9.87 -8.12
C VAL A 148 17.48 8.61 -8.24
N LYS A 149 18.07 7.54 -8.79
CA LYS A 149 17.44 6.24 -8.98
C LYS A 149 18.20 5.11 -8.32
N SER A 150 19.45 5.36 -7.97
CA SER A 150 20.33 4.35 -7.40
C SER A 150 21.21 4.91 -6.29
N ASN A 151 21.73 4.01 -5.46
CA ASN A 151 22.75 4.32 -4.46
C ASN A 151 23.99 4.98 -5.10
N ALA A 152 24.33 4.54 -6.31
CA ALA A 152 25.47 5.07 -7.06
C ALA A 152 25.25 6.54 -7.46
N ASP A 153 24.02 6.93 -7.83
CA ASP A 153 23.68 8.32 -8.17
C ASP A 153 23.88 9.23 -6.96
N VAL A 154 23.32 8.82 -5.80
CA VAL A 154 23.49 9.55 -4.55
C VAL A 154 24.96 9.73 -4.20
N ALA A 155 25.72 8.63 -4.24
CA ALA A 155 27.15 8.66 -3.92
C ALA A 155 27.94 9.54 -4.88
N LYS A 156 27.61 9.52 -6.18
CA LYS A 156 28.25 10.34 -7.21
C LYS A 156 28.02 11.83 -6.95
N ILE A 157 26.75 12.24 -6.75
CA ILE A 157 26.41 13.65 -6.55
C ILE A 157 27.06 14.19 -5.28
N ILE A 158 26.96 13.44 -4.17
CA ILE A 158 27.57 13.84 -2.89
C ILE A 158 29.09 14.00 -3.00
N ARG A 159 29.78 13.10 -3.71
CA ARG A 159 31.23 13.22 -3.91
C ARG A 159 31.60 14.43 -4.76
N SER A 160 30.82 14.69 -5.83
CA SER A 160 31.09 15.81 -6.75
C SER A 160 30.73 17.17 -6.18
N SER A 161 30.01 17.24 -5.04
CA SER A 161 29.71 18.52 -4.38
C SER A 161 30.92 19.23 -3.78
N ASN A 162 32.05 18.53 -3.63
CA ASN A 162 33.27 19.06 -2.99
C ASN A 162 33.03 19.70 -1.61
N GLY A 163 32.01 19.21 -0.89
CA GLY A 163 31.63 19.70 0.43
C GLY A 163 30.67 20.90 0.40
N GLU A 164 30.31 21.38 -0.77
CA GLU A 164 29.26 22.38 -0.89
C GLU A 164 27.90 21.82 -0.47
N ALA A 165 27.01 22.70 -0.02
CA ALA A 165 25.71 22.31 0.47
C ALA A 165 24.79 21.89 -0.68
N CYS A 166 24.33 20.64 -0.65
CA CYS A 166 23.40 20.06 -1.60
C CYS A 166 21.94 20.25 -1.17
N SER A 167 21.06 20.56 -2.11
CA SER A 167 19.62 20.60 -1.91
C SER A 167 19.02 19.21 -2.11
N VAL A 168 18.67 18.51 -1.02
CA VAL A 168 18.12 17.15 -1.06
C VAL A 168 16.61 17.19 -0.92
N ARG A 169 15.90 16.78 -1.98
CA ARG A 169 14.45 16.62 -1.95
C ARG A 169 14.09 15.18 -1.59
N ILE A 170 13.24 15.03 -0.59
CA ILE A 170 12.80 13.74 -0.09
C ILE A 170 11.27 13.65 -0.05
N LYS A 171 10.75 12.42 -0.05
CA LYS A 171 9.39 12.10 0.36
C LYS A 171 9.43 11.48 1.76
N ARG A 172 8.59 11.98 2.67
CA ARG A 172 8.35 11.43 4.01
C ARG A 172 6.86 11.16 4.16
N GLY A 173 6.47 9.90 3.98
CA GLY A 173 5.05 9.54 3.79
C GLY A 173 4.49 10.25 2.55
N SER A 174 3.43 11.04 2.72
CA SER A 174 2.81 11.84 1.65
C SER A 174 3.42 13.23 1.44
N ASN A 175 4.40 13.64 2.26
CA ASN A 175 4.95 14.99 2.25
C ASN A 175 6.26 15.07 1.43
N ASP A 176 6.34 16.03 0.52
CA ASP A 176 7.58 16.43 -0.14
C ASP A 176 8.32 17.47 0.72
N LEU A 177 9.55 17.19 1.08
CA LEU A 177 10.39 18.05 1.91
C LEU A 177 11.73 18.29 1.20
N THR A 178 12.38 19.43 1.49
CA THR A 178 13.71 19.75 0.97
C THR A 178 14.62 20.15 2.11
N PHE A 179 15.80 19.55 2.15
CA PHE A 179 16.81 19.81 3.18
C PHE A 179 18.11 20.28 2.53
N LYS A 180 18.82 21.12 3.23
CA LYS A 180 20.16 21.58 2.83
C LYS A 180 21.21 20.74 3.56
N LEU A 181 21.80 19.77 2.86
CA LEU A 181 22.78 18.83 3.38
C LEU A 181 24.18 19.32 3.04
N CYS A 182 25.07 19.44 4.05
CA CYS A 182 26.46 19.81 3.89
C CYS A 182 27.34 18.56 4.09
N PRO A 183 27.83 17.91 3.03
CA PRO A 183 28.67 16.73 3.14
C PRO A 183 29.97 17.01 3.88
N ARG A 184 30.51 15.99 4.56
CA ARG A 184 31.80 16.09 5.27
C ARG A 184 32.84 15.20 4.61
N LEU A 185 34.09 15.69 4.63
CA LEU A 185 35.23 14.94 4.13
C LEU A 185 35.66 13.89 5.15
N GLU A 186 35.69 12.63 4.73
CA GLU A 186 36.23 11.53 5.51
C GLU A 186 36.98 10.57 4.59
N ASN A 187 38.21 10.23 4.97
CA ASN A 187 39.09 9.34 4.20
C ASN A 187 39.22 9.76 2.71
N GLY A 188 39.35 11.06 2.44
CA GLY A 188 39.53 11.60 1.08
C GLY A 188 38.26 11.60 0.22
N SER A 189 37.07 11.34 0.79
CA SER A 189 35.79 11.38 0.07
C SER A 189 34.72 12.13 0.87
N TYR A 190 33.89 12.89 0.16
CA TYR A 190 32.74 13.57 0.78
C TYR A 190 31.61 12.58 1.03
N LYS A 191 31.06 12.60 2.24
CA LYS A 191 30.01 11.70 2.70
C LYS A 191 28.86 12.48 3.33
N ALA A 192 27.66 11.93 3.18
CA ALA A 192 26.44 12.48 3.76
C ALA A 192 26.11 11.91 5.16
N GLY A 193 26.76 10.82 5.55
CA GLY A 193 26.47 10.13 6.82
C GLY A 193 25.12 9.43 6.83
N MET A 194 24.78 8.76 5.74
CA MET A 194 23.57 7.96 5.60
C MET A 194 23.84 6.69 4.79
N TRP A 195 23.16 5.63 5.15
CA TRP A 195 23.05 4.42 4.35
C TRP A 195 21.73 4.48 3.57
N VAL A 196 21.80 4.08 2.32
CA VAL A 196 20.68 4.18 1.40
C VAL A 196 20.48 2.89 0.61
N ARG A 197 19.21 2.60 0.27
CA ARG A 197 18.79 1.39 -0.45
C ARG A 197 17.88 1.76 -1.62
N ASP A 198 18.15 1.21 -2.80
CA ASP A 198 17.39 1.44 -4.05
C ASP A 198 16.63 0.21 -4.52
N SER A 199 16.86 -0.93 -3.90
CA SER A 199 16.27 -2.21 -4.28
C SER A 199 16.13 -3.16 -3.09
N SER A 200 15.20 -4.08 -3.19
CA SER A 200 15.04 -5.19 -2.27
C SER A 200 14.74 -6.47 -3.03
N ALA A 201 15.26 -7.59 -2.55
CA ALA A 201 14.96 -8.90 -3.08
C ALA A 201 14.57 -9.85 -1.94
N GLY A 202 13.65 -10.76 -2.22
CA GLY A 202 13.16 -11.71 -1.24
C GLY A 202 12.42 -12.86 -1.88
N ILE A 203 11.91 -13.74 -1.02
CA ILE A 203 11.10 -14.89 -1.41
C ILE A 203 9.70 -14.68 -0.85
N GLY A 204 8.70 -14.86 -1.72
CA GLY A 204 7.30 -14.80 -1.36
C GLY A 204 6.59 -16.12 -1.67
N THR A 205 5.31 -16.16 -1.30
CA THR A 205 4.40 -17.25 -1.68
C THR A 205 3.30 -16.69 -2.56
N LEU A 206 3.11 -17.30 -3.72
CA LEU A 206 2.02 -17.00 -4.63
C LEU A 206 0.70 -17.43 -3.99
N THR A 207 -0.26 -16.53 -3.89
CA THR A 207 -1.56 -16.82 -3.25
C THR A 207 -2.58 -17.29 -4.27
N PHE A 208 -2.66 -16.61 -5.40
CA PHE A 208 -3.56 -16.97 -6.49
C PHE A 208 -3.02 -16.49 -7.85
N TYR A 209 -3.55 -17.09 -8.89
CA TYR A 209 -3.35 -16.71 -10.29
C TYR A 209 -4.70 -16.61 -11.00
N ASP A 210 -4.89 -15.55 -11.76
CA ASP A 210 -6.04 -15.31 -12.63
C ASP A 210 -5.65 -15.65 -14.08
N PRO A 211 -6.18 -16.73 -14.64
CA PRO A 211 -5.82 -17.18 -15.99
C PRO A 211 -6.42 -16.31 -17.10
N GLU A 212 -7.51 -15.58 -16.82
CA GLU A 212 -8.16 -14.72 -17.82
C GLU A 212 -7.33 -13.47 -18.11
N ASN A 213 -6.73 -12.91 -17.09
CA ASN A 213 -5.98 -11.66 -17.17
C ASN A 213 -4.46 -11.84 -17.06
N GLY A 214 -3.99 -13.03 -16.76
CA GLY A 214 -2.56 -13.30 -16.50
C GLY A 214 -2.04 -12.61 -15.25
N THR A 215 -2.93 -12.26 -14.29
CA THR A 215 -2.56 -11.56 -13.08
C THR A 215 -2.37 -12.50 -11.90
N PHE A 216 -1.56 -12.08 -10.95
CA PHE A 216 -1.34 -12.83 -9.73
C PHE A 216 -1.44 -11.95 -8.48
N GLY A 217 -1.70 -12.58 -7.35
CA GLY A 217 -1.54 -12.01 -6.02
C GLY A 217 -0.67 -12.90 -5.14
N GLY A 218 0.20 -12.28 -4.37
CA GLY A 218 1.12 -12.97 -3.47
C GLY A 218 1.31 -12.26 -2.14
N LEU A 219 1.86 -12.98 -1.17
CA LEU A 219 2.21 -12.58 0.20
C LEU A 219 1.02 -12.40 1.15
N GLY A 220 0.08 -11.51 0.89
CA GLY A 220 -0.98 -11.09 1.82
C GLY A 220 -0.56 -9.96 2.78
N HIS A 221 0.63 -9.38 2.57
CA HIS A 221 1.17 -8.20 3.27
C HIS A 221 2.12 -7.46 2.34
N PRO A 222 2.45 -6.18 2.58
CA PRO A 222 3.41 -5.45 1.77
C PRO A 222 4.82 -6.03 1.91
N VAL A 223 5.63 -5.81 0.88
CA VAL A 223 7.08 -5.92 1.02
C VAL A 223 7.56 -4.64 1.67
N CYS A 224 8.18 -4.81 2.84
CA CYS A 224 8.74 -3.73 3.64
C CYS A 224 10.27 -3.78 3.62
N ASP A 225 10.89 -2.64 3.86
CA ASP A 225 12.32 -2.58 4.14
C ASP A 225 12.64 -3.33 5.45
N ALA A 226 13.73 -4.08 5.46
CA ALA A 226 14.09 -4.94 6.58
C ALA A 226 14.50 -4.15 7.83
N ASP A 227 15.05 -2.95 7.65
CA ASP A 227 15.59 -2.12 8.73
C ASP A 227 14.51 -1.17 9.27
N THR A 228 13.86 -0.40 8.39
CA THR A 228 12.86 0.61 8.77
C THR A 228 11.47 0.04 9.01
N LYS A 229 11.15 -1.16 8.49
CA LYS A 229 9.81 -1.78 8.47
C LYS A 229 8.75 -1.02 7.66
N GLU A 230 9.14 0.04 6.98
CA GLU A 230 8.24 0.81 6.12
C GLU A 230 7.99 0.08 4.79
N PRO A 231 6.78 0.15 4.23
CA PRO A 231 6.48 -0.39 2.91
C PRO A 231 7.37 0.24 1.84
N LEU A 232 7.98 -0.60 1.00
CA LEU A 232 8.84 -0.13 -0.09
C LEU A 232 7.99 0.57 -1.17
N PRO A 233 8.29 1.84 -1.50
CA PRO A 233 7.65 2.54 -2.60
C PRO A 233 8.07 1.92 -3.93
N LEU A 234 7.12 1.30 -4.62
CA LEU A 234 7.37 0.56 -5.85
C LEU A 234 7.56 1.50 -7.05
N SER A 235 8.72 1.45 -7.70
CA SER A 235 8.95 2.01 -9.03
C SER A 235 8.80 0.95 -10.12
N ALA A 236 9.44 -0.18 -9.92
CA ALA A 236 9.37 -1.36 -10.76
C ALA A 236 9.59 -2.60 -9.90
N GLY A 237 9.06 -3.73 -10.32
CA GLY A 237 9.31 -4.99 -9.65
C GLY A 237 9.18 -6.14 -10.61
N THR A 238 9.91 -7.21 -10.33
CA THR A 238 9.87 -8.42 -11.12
C THR A 238 9.70 -9.64 -10.22
N VAL A 239 9.09 -10.67 -10.76
CA VAL A 239 9.02 -11.98 -10.14
C VAL A 239 9.82 -12.98 -10.95
N GLY A 240 10.35 -14.01 -10.29
CA GLY A 240 11.14 -15.02 -10.93
C GLY A 240 11.09 -16.36 -10.21
N GLU A 241 11.55 -17.39 -10.88
CA GLU A 241 11.72 -18.71 -10.28
C GLU A 241 12.85 -18.68 -9.24
N ILE A 242 12.71 -19.52 -8.21
CA ILE A 242 13.72 -19.68 -7.17
C ILE A 242 14.06 -21.14 -6.95
N ASN A 243 15.32 -21.36 -6.58
CA ASN A 243 15.79 -22.61 -6.00
C ASN A 243 15.83 -22.46 -4.49
N LEU A 244 14.98 -23.21 -3.77
CA LEU A 244 15.02 -23.22 -2.31
C LEU A 244 16.26 -23.94 -1.82
N THR A 245 17.05 -23.28 -0.97
CA THR A 245 18.26 -23.86 -0.35
C THR A 245 18.02 -24.28 1.09
N GLY A 246 16.91 -23.81 1.71
CA GLY A 246 16.58 -24.16 3.08
C GLY A 246 15.45 -23.33 3.66
N PHE A 247 15.30 -23.40 4.96
CA PHE A 247 14.37 -22.56 5.72
C PHE A 247 14.84 -22.32 7.15
N ASN A 248 14.49 -21.19 7.69
CA ASN A 248 14.58 -20.90 9.11
C ASN A 248 13.24 -21.24 9.77
N LYS A 249 13.26 -22.14 10.76
CA LYS A 249 12.04 -22.56 11.46
C LYS A 249 11.48 -21.42 12.31
N SER A 250 10.17 -21.22 12.29
CA SER A 250 9.49 -20.25 13.14
C SER A 250 9.64 -20.56 14.64
N ARG A 251 9.70 -19.52 15.44
CA ARG A 251 9.65 -19.56 16.91
C ARG A 251 8.63 -18.54 17.39
N SER A 252 8.20 -18.64 18.65
CA SER A 252 7.29 -17.65 19.23
C SER A 252 7.90 -16.24 19.12
N GLY A 253 7.17 -15.32 18.48
CA GLY A 253 7.61 -13.95 18.20
C GLY A 253 8.54 -13.77 17.00
N CYS A 254 9.00 -14.87 16.34
CA CYS A 254 9.83 -14.83 15.15
C CYS A 254 9.22 -15.73 14.06
N PRO A 255 8.63 -15.17 13.00
CA PRO A 255 8.10 -15.94 11.88
C PRO A 255 9.22 -16.73 11.16
N GLY A 256 8.87 -17.87 10.57
CA GLY A 256 9.78 -18.64 9.74
C GLY A 256 10.12 -17.91 8.45
N GLN A 257 11.24 -18.29 7.82
CA GLN A 257 11.72 -17.68 6.60
C GLN A 257 12.21 -18.77 5.62
N LEU A 258 11.82 -18.67 4.36
CA LEU A 258 12.39 -19.47 3.29
C LEU A 258 13.74 -18.88 2.86
N LEU A 259 14.70 -19.75 2.57
CA LEU A 259 16.01 -19.41 2.04
C LEU A 259 16.12 -19.97 0.62
N GLY A 260 16.68 -19.19 -0.31
CA GLY A 260 16.85 -19.62 -1.68
C GLY A 260 17.53 -18.57 -2.54
N GLU A 261 17.77 -18.94 -3.79
CA GLU A 261 18.41 -18.12 -4.80
C GLU A 261 17.53 -18.07 -6.04
N PHE A 262 17.60 -16.99 -6.80
CA PHE A 262 16.93 -16.92 -8.10
C PHE A 262 17.48 -17.99 -9.04
N ALA A 263 16.60 -18.81 -9.60
CA ALA A 263 16.99 -19.93 -10.47
C ALA A 263 17.57 -19.44 -11.80
N ASN A 264 17.03 -18.35 -12.33
CA ASN A 264 17.44 -17.75 -13.59
C ASN A 264 17.48 -16.22 -13.48
N SER A 265 18.23 -15.57 -14.35
CA SER A 265 18.25 -14.11 -14.48
C SER A 265 16.98 -13.54 -15.15
N ALA A 266 16.19 -14.40 -15.82
CA ALA A 266 14.98 -13.99 -16.51
C ALA A 266 13.82 -13.81 -15.52
N SER A 267 13.15 -12.69 -15.61
CA SER A 267 11.88 -12.48 -14.91
C SER A 267 10.77 -13.29 -15.58
N THR A 268 9.89 -13.86 -14.79
CA THR A 268 8.69 -14.56 -15.26
C THR A 268 7.45 -13.68 -15.21
N GLY A 269 7.56 -12.47 -14.68
CA GLY A 269 6.47 -11.50 -14.61
C GLY A 269 6.88 -10.20 -13.92
N ASP A 270 5.96 -9.24 -13.92
CA ASP A 270 6.15 -7.91 -13.39
C ASP A 270 5.24 -7.64 -12.20
N ILE A 271 5.75 -6.92 -11.21
CA ILE A 271 4.99 -6.46 -10.06
C ILE A 271 4.46 -5.06 -10.37
N LEU A 272 3.15 -4.90 -10.30
CA LEU A 272 2.45 -3.65 -10.57
C LEU A 272 2.07 -2.91 -9.29
N LYS A 273 1.93 -3.61 -8.16
CA LYS A 273 1.49 -3.02 -6.92
C LYS A 273 2.08 -3.73 -5.71
N ASN A 274 2.58 -2.92 -4.76
CA ASN A 274 2.95 -3.32 -3.40
C ASN A 274 2.04 -2.56 -2.43
N CYS A 275 1.19 -3.24 -1.67
CA CYS A 275 0.22 -2.59 -0.77
C CYS A 275 -0.08 -3.48 0.44
N GLU A 276 -0.87 -2.97 1.39
CA GLU A 276 -1.20 -3.66 2.64
C GLU A 276 -1.77 -5.07 2.45
N SER A 277 -2.51 -5.33 1.37
CA SER A 277 -3.08 -6.66 1.07
C SER A 277 -2.12 -7.58 0.31
N GLY A 278 -0.92 -7.14 -0.04
CA GLY A 278 0.09 -7.95 -0.70
C GLY A 278 0.71 -7.34 -1.93
N VAL A 279 1.32 -8.20 -2.72
CA VAL A 279 1.96 -7.89 -4.00
C VAL A 279 1.11 -8.42 -5.13
N PHE A 280 0.83 -7.57 -6.13
CA PHE A 280 0.02 -7.90 -7.29
C PHE A 280 0.77 -7.55 -8.57
N GLY A 281 0.58 -8.37 -9.60
CA GLY A 281 1.27 -8.17 -10.86
C GLY A 281 0.76 -9.07 -11.98
N THR A 282 1.55 -9.15 -13.04
CA THR A 282 1.32 -10.03 -14.18
C THR A 282 2.41 -11.10 -14.27
N CYS A 283 2.05 -12.30 -14.65
CA CYS A 283 2.98 -13.41 -14.73
C CYS A 283 2.68 -14.29 -15.95
N LEU A 284 3.72 -14.75 -16.61
CA LEU A 284 3.64 -15.64 -17.77
C LEU A 284 3.72 -17.14 -17.39
N LEU A 285 3.71 -17.46 -16.10
CA LEU A 285 3.99 -18.81 -15.58
C LEU A 285 2.98 -19.91 -15.99
N TYR A 286 1.86 -19.57 -16.61
CA TYR A 286 0.80 -20.54 -16.94
C TYR A 286 0.28 -20.47 -18.38
N THR A 287 1.08 -20.02 -19.32
CA THR A 287 0.70 -19.96 -20.75
C THR A 287 1.15 -21.17 -21.55
N SER A 288 1.29 -22.35 -20.93
CA SER A 288 1.56 -23.59 -21.66
C SER A 288 0.56 -24.69 -21.32
#